data_9ac272d9b1a66eff128ba8fcab196fb4
#
_entry.id   9ac272d9b1a66eff128ba8fcab196fb4
#
_cell.length_a   1.000
_cell.length_b   1.000
_cell.length_c   1.000
_cell.angle_alpha   90.00
_cell.angle_beta   90.00
_cell.angle_gamma   90.00
#
_symmetry.space_group_name_H-M   'P 1'
#
loop_
_entity.id
_entity.type
_entity.pdbx_description
1 polymer ?
#
loop_
_entity_poly.entity_id
_entity_poly.type
_entity_poly.pdbx_seq_one_letter_code
_entity_poly.pdbx_strand_id
1 'polypeptide(L)'
;MTQKSAPVLTVDGPSGSGKGTISRMVADALGWHLLDSGALYRAVGYAAGMEGLDLSDADAVTRCAQHTKITFRDPKDGGETRVIVNGHDATDELRTETCGAAASAIAVIPSVRAALVDKQLSFRKAPGLVADGRDMGTVIFPDARFKVFLTASAEERAKRRYKQLKEKGLSVTLAALLREIQARDVRDAGRAVAPLRPAADAVLIDSTGMPIEAVVATVLALVRPR
;
A
#
# COMPACT_ATOMS: atom_id res chain seq x y z
N MET A 1 -20.21 28.27 -0.24
CA MET A 1 -20.09 27.10 -1.12
C MET A 1 -19.09 26.16 -0.47
N THR A 2 -19.55 25.05 0.10
CA THR A 2 -18.66 24.00 0.66
C THR A 2 -17.86 23.42 -0.49
N GLN A 3 -16.56 23.67 -0.48
CA GLN A 3 -15.64 23.06 -1.43
C GLN A 3 -15.76 21.53 -1.27
N LYS A 4 -16.40 20.85 -2.23
CA LYS A 4 -16.50 19.39 -2.22
C LYS A 4 -15.07 18.84 -2.16
N SER A 5 -14.74 18.11 -1.11
CA SER A 5 -13.45 17.44 -1.01
C SER A 5 -13.25 16.54 -2.23
N ALA A 6 -12.02 16.47 -2.75
CA ALA A 6 -11.71 15.63 -3.91
C ALA A 6 -12.21 14.17 -3.71
N PRO A 7 -12.76 13.52 -4.74
CA PRO A 7 -13.22 12.14 -4.63
C PRO A 7 -12.06 11.19 -4.33
N VAL A 8 -12.36 10.15 -3.57
CA VAL A 8 -11.39 9.10 -3.22
C VAL A 8 -11.94 7.74 -3.64
N LEU A 9 -11.07 6.95 -4.26
CA LEU A 9 -11.22 5.51 -4.44
C LEU A 9 -10.21 4.83 -3.51
N THR A 10 -10.66 4.00 -2.58
CA THR A 10 -9.77 3.18 -1.76
C THR A 10 -9.66 1.77 -2.32
N VAL A 11 -8.43 1.23 -2.32
CA VAL A 11 -8.14 -0.15 -2.74
C VAL A 11 -7.39 -0.83 -1.60
N ASP A 12 -8.13 -1.51 -0.74
CA ASP A 12 -7.57 -2.26 0.38
C ASP A 12 -7.45 -3.75 0.05
N GLY A 13 -6.62 -4.47 0.80
CA GLY A 13 -6.48 -5.92 0.64
C GLY A 13 -5.09 -6.44 1.05
N PRO A 14 -4.88 -7.77 1.07
CA PRO A 14 -3.65 -8.39 1.55
C PRO A 14 -2.45 -8.13 0.64
N SER A 15 -1.25 -8.44 1.13
CA SER A 15 -0.02 -8.32 0.35
C SER A 15 -0.05 -9.27 -0.86
N GLY A 16 0.46 -8.82 -2.02
CA GLY A 16 0.55 -9.64 -3.23
C GLY A 16 -0.78 -9.81 -3.99
N SER A 17 -1.89 -9.18 -3.58
CA SER A 17 -3.16 -9.24 -4.30
C SER A 17 -3.17 -8.46 -5.63
N GLY A 18 -2.10 -7.72 -5.96
CA GLY A 18 -2.03 -6.91 -7.18
C GLY A 18 -2.48 -5.46 -7.02
N LYS A 19 -2.83 -5.03 -5.80
CA LYS A 19 -3.36 -3.68 -5.53
C LYS A 19 -2.52 -2.57 -6.15
N GLY A 20 -1.20 -2.56 -5.90
CA GLY A 20 -0.33 -1.49 -6.39
C GLY A 20 -0.38 -1.31 -7.90
N THR A 21 -0.37 -2.42 -8.66
CA THR A 21 -0.51 -2.38 -10.13
C THR A 21 -1.88 -1.87 -10.54
N ILE A 22 -2.94 -2.42 -9.95
CA ILE A 22 -4.33 -2.02 -10.24
C ILE A 22 -4.55 -0.56 -9.88
N SER A 23 -4.13 -0.11 -8.69
CA SER A 23 -4.29 1.27 -8.23
C SER A 23 -3.58 2.27 -9.12
N ARG A 24 -2.37 1.95 -9.60
CA ARG A 24 -1.63 2.79 -10.55
C ARG A 24 -2.36 2.88 -11.88
N MET A 25 -2.70 1.76 -12.50
CA MET A 25 -3.41 1.75 -13.79
C MET A 25 -4.75 2.48 -13.71
N VAL A 26 -5.47 2.35 -12.60
CA VAL A 26 -6.73 3.07 -12.38
C VAL A 26 -6.49 4.56 -12.17
N ALA A 27 -5.46 4.95 -11.40
CA ALA A 27 -5.11 6.36 -11.20
C ALA A 27 -4.73 7.03 -12.52
N ASP A 28 -3.91 6.37 -13.33
CA ASP A 28 -3.51 6.84 -14.65
C ASP A 28 -4.73 7.00 -15.59
N ALA A 29 -5.62 6.00 -15.62
CA ALA A 29 -6.83 6.02 -16.46
C ALA A 29 -7.85 7.10 -16.05
N LEU A 30 -7.86 7.50 -14.77
CA LEU A 30 -8.71 8.56 -14.23
C LEU A 30 -8.04 9.94 -14.23
N GLY A 31 -6.73 10.01 -14.43
CA GLY A 31 -5.93 11.23 -14.23
C GLY A 31 -5.92 11.67 -12.75
N TRP A 32 -6.04 10.72 -11.81
CA TRP A 32 -6.07 10.98 -10.37
C TRP A 32 -4.71 10.78 -9.72
N HIS A 33 -4.52 11.39 -8.55
CA HIS A 33 -3.34 11.15 -7.72
C HIS A 33 -3.34 9.71 -7.19
N LEU A 34 -2.16 9.20 -6.91
CA LEU A 34 -1.96 7.87 -6.29
C LEU A 34 -1.31 8.02 -4.92
N LEU A 35 -1.86 7.36 -3.91
CA LEU A 35 -1.23 7.12 -2.63
C LEU A 35 -0.92 5.63 -2.50
N ASP A 36 0.36 5.26 -2.43
CA ASP A 36 0.81 3.97 -1.89
C ASP A 36 1.10 4.16 -0.39
N SER A 37 0.12 3.84 0.45
CA SER A 37 0.27 3.90 1.91
C SER A 37 1.36 2.95 2.39
N GLY A 38 1.49 1.77 1.76
CA GLY A 38 2.55 0.82 2.09
C GLY A 38 3.95 1.38 1.89
N ALA A 39 4.16 2.23 0.89
CA ALA A 39 5.44 2.90 0.66
C ALA A 39 5.81 3.85 1.80
N LEU A 40 4.84 4.52 2.44
CA LEU A 40 5.10 5.38 3.60
C LEU A 40 5.63 4.57 4.79
N TYR A 41 4.99 3.43 5.11
CA TYR A 41 5.47 2.55 6.18
C TYR A 41 6.83 1.91 5.85
N ARG A 42 7.08 1.56 4.59
CA ARG A 42 8.38 1.06 4.14
C ARG A 42 9.45 2.12 4.27
N ALA A 43 9.16 3.37 3.95
CA ALA A 43 10.10 4.49 4.08
C ALA A 43 10.49 4.73 5.55
N VAL A 44 9.53 4.63 6.48
CA VAL A 44 9.83 4.72 7.92
C VAL A 44 10.64 3.50 8.39
N GLY A 45 10.27 2.29 7.96
CA GLY A 45 11.02 1.08 8.31
C GLY A 45 12.46 1.11 7.77
N TYR A 46 12.66 1.66 6.57
CA TYR A 46 13.98 1.89 5.98
C TYR A 46 14.79 2.92 6.79
N ALA A 47 14.18 4.07 7.11
CA ALA A 47 14.84 5.10 7.92
C ALA A 47 15.24 4.57 9.30
N ALA A 48 14.35 3.83 9.98
CA ALA A 48 14.64 3.18 11.26
C ALA A 48 15.80 2.19 11.14
N GLY A 49 15.86 1.40 10.06
CA GLY A 49 16.99 0.51 9.78
C GLY A 49 18.31 1.26 9.56
N MET A 50 18.28 2.37 8.84
CA MET A 50 19.47 3.22 8.61
C MET A 50 19.98 3.84 9.91
N GLU A 51 19.10 4.15 10.86
CA GLU A 51 19.43 4.65 12.21
C GLU A 51 19.78 3.53 13.20
N GLY A 52 19.69 2.25 12.80
CA GLY A 52 19.98 1.10 13.65
C GLY A 52 18.97 0.91 14.79
N LEU A 53 17.73 1.38 14.63
CA LEU A 53 16.71 1.33 15.68
C LEU A 53 16.15 -0.10 15.84
N ASP A 54 15.88 -0.47 17.09
CA ASP A 54 15.06 -1.63 17.38
C ASP A 54 13.60 -1.33 17.03
N LEU A 55 13.03 -2.09 16.08
CA LEU A 55 11.63 -1.92 15.66
C LEU A 55 10.62 -2.26 16.74
N SER A 56 11.03 -2.86 17.85
CA SER A 56 10.19 -3.09 19.04
C SER A 56 10.12 -1.88 19.97
N ASP A 57 11.05 -0.92 19.86
CA ASP A 57 11.02 0.36 20.58
C ASP A 57 10.01 1.31 19.90
N ALA A 58 8.77 1.27 20.39
CA ALA A 58 7.67 2.05 19.85
C ALA A 58 7.94 3.57 19.86
N ASP A 59 8.62 4.07 20.90
CA ASP A 59 8.90 5.51 21.04
C ASP A 59 9.99 5.97 20.06
N ALA A 60 11.07 5.20 19.92
CA ALA A 60 12.13 5.50 18.96
C ALA A 60 11.61 5.46 17.52
N VAL A 61 10.86 4.43 17.17
CA VAL A 61 10.26 4.30 15.82
C VAL A 61 9.24 5.40 15.55
N THR A 62 8.47 5.81 16.55
CA THR A 62 7.51 6.92 16.40
C THR A 62 8.23 8.24 16.13
N ARG A 63 9.29 8.55 16.88
CA ARG A 63 10.12 9.73 16.59
C ARG A 63 10.71 9.68 15.20
N CYS A 64 11.25 8.55 14.77
CA CYS A 64 11.72 8.34 13.41
C CYS A 64 10.61 8.63 12.39
N ALA A 65 9.39 8.09 12.57
CA ALA A 65 8.25 8.32 11.67
C ALA A 65 7.86 9.81 11.55
N GLN A 66 7.93 10.57 12.65
CA GLN A 66 7.62 12.00 12.69
C GLN A 66 8.63 12.84 11.91
N HIS A 67 9.90 12.47 11.94
CA HIS A 67 10.99 13.26 11.34
C HIS A 67 11.37 12.77 9.93
N THR A 68 10.97 11.57 9.53
CA THR A 68 11.31 11.02 8.20
C THR A 68 10.67 11.84 7.08
N LYS A 69 11.51 12.45 6.26
CA LYS A 69 11.08 13.19 5.06
C LYS A 69 10.90 12.20 3.91
N ILE A 70 9.68 12.05 3.43
CA ILE A 70 9.35 11.14 2.32
C ILE A 70 8.81 11.98 1.17
N THR A 71 9.44 11.87 0.00
CA THR A 71 9.04 12.56 -1.22
C THR A 71 8.88 11.55 -2.36
N PHE A 72 7.78 11.64 -3.08
CA PHE A 72 7.56 10.88 -4.30
C PHE A 72 7.89 11.76 -5.50
N ARG A 73 8.69 11.24 -6.42
CA ARG A 73 9.06 11.93 -7.66
C ARG A 73 8.63 11.09 -8.85
N ASP A 74 7.66 11.58 -9.58
CA ASP A 74 7.28 10.97 -10.84
C ASP A 74 8.30 11.35 -11.92
N PRO A 75 8.87 10.38 -12.63
CA PRO A 75 9.80 10.67 -13.71
C PRO A 75 9.06 11.37 -14.86
N LYS A 76 9.73 12.34 -15.48
CA LYS A 76 9.17 13.12 -16.59
C LYS A 76 8.88 12.28 -17.85
N ASP A 77 9.45 11.12 -17.93
CA ASP A 77 9.50 10.20 -19.09
C ASP A 77 8.64 8.94 -18.91
N GLY A 78 7.70 8.94 -17.96
CA GLY A 78 6.74 7.85 -17.77
C GLY A 78 7.31 6.59 -17.11
N GLY A 79 8.47 6.69 -16.45
CA GLY A 79 9.04 5.62 -15.66
C GLY A 79 8.33 5.40 -14.31
N GLU A 80 8.95 4.60 -13.45
CA GLU A 80 8.42 4.34 -12.10
C GLU A 80 8.63 5.52 -11.15
N THR A 81 7.62 5.83 -10.32
CA THR A 81 7.73 6.81 -9.23
C THR A 81 8.90 6.47 -8.31
N ARG A 82 9.81 7.40 -8.12
CA ARG A 82 10.92 7.28 -7.19
C ARG A 82 10.49 7.71 -5.78
N VAL A 83 11.01 7.02 -4.78
CA VAL A 83 10.75 7.33 -3.37
C VAL A 83 12.04 7.82 -2.72
N ILE A 84 12.05 9.09 -2.35
CA ILE A 84 13.20 9.73 -1.71
C ILE A 84 12.94 9.77 -0.20
N VAL A 85 13.81 9.15 0.58
CA VAL A 85 13.76 9.10 2.05
C VAL A 85 14.94 9.86 2.62
N ASN A 86 14.68 10.93 3.37
CA ASN A 86 15.72 11.79 3.97
C ASN A 86 16.79 12.28 2.96
N GLY A 87 16.37 12.47 1.70
CA GLY A 87 17.26 12.92 0.62
C GLY A 87 17.92 11.80 -0.19
N HIS A 88 17.82 10.54 0.23
CA HIS A 88 18.34 9.37 -0.48
C HIS A 88 17.26 8.72 -1.35
N ASP A 89 17.60 8.34 -2.56
CA ASP A 89 16.72 7.51 -3.40
C ASP A 89 16.73 6.08 -2.85
N ALA A 90 15.62 5.70 -2.23
CA ALA A 90 15.43 4.40 -1.58
C ALA A 90 14.48 3.49 -2.38
N THR A 91 14.22 3.81 -3.65
CA THR A 91 13.20 3.17 -4.47
C THR A 91 13.35 1.64 -4.52
N ASP A 92 14.55 1.15 -4.72
CA ASP A 92 14.81 -0.29 -4.84
C ASP A 92 14.82 -0.97 -3.48
N GLU A 93 15.38 -0.33 -2.45
CA GLU A 93 15.43 -0.83 -1.08
C GLU A 93 14.03 -1.00 -0.50
N LEU A 94 13.11 -0.06 -0.79
CA LEU A 94 11.72 -0.16 -0.33
C LEU A 94 10.96 -1.35 -0.94
N ARG A 95 11.45 -1.97 -2.02
CA ARG A 95 10.83 -3.13 -2.67
C ARG A 95 11.28 -4.46 -2.13
N THR A 96 12.29 -4.47 -1.26
CA THR A 96 12.82 -5.70 -0.65
C THR A 96 11.83 -6.32 0.33
N GLU A 97 11.95 -7.64 0.54
CA GLU A 97 11.14 -8.35 1.54
C GLU A 97 11.49 -7.87 2.96
N THR A 98 12.75 -7.61 3.24
CA THR A 98 13.22 -7.07 4.52
C THR A 98 12.51 -5.76 4.85
N CYS A 99 12.46 -4.81 3.91
CA CYS A 99 11.75 -3.55 4.09
C CYS A 99 10.23 -3.78 4.23
N GLY A 100 9.67 -4.74 3.50
CA GLY A 100 8.28 -5.14 3.64
C GLY A 100 7.95 -5.73 5.01
N ALA A 101 8.86 -6.50 5.59
CA ALA A 101 8.74 -7.06 6.94
C ALA A 101 8.82 -5.96 8.01
N ALA A 102 9.80 -5.04 7.89
CA ALA A 102 9.94 -3.88 8.77
C ALA A 102 8.66 -3.01 8.76
N ALA A 103 8.14 -2.68 7.58
CA ALA A 103 6.87 -1.95 7.45
C ALA A 103 5.70 -2.64 8.16
N SER A 104 5.60 -3.98 8.04
CA SER A 104 4.57 -4.76 8.71
C SER A 104 4.74 -4.78 10.23
N ALA A 105 5.98 -4.82 10.72
CA ALA A 105 6.30 -4.77 12.15
C ALA A 105 5.89 -3.42 12.78
N ILE A 106 6.25 -2.30 12.15
CA ILE A 106 5.94 -0.98 12.70
C ILE A 106 4.48 -0.55 12.51
N ALA A 107 3.76 -1.14 11.53
CA ALA A 107 2.36 -0.81 11.27
C ALA A 107 1.39 -1.24 12.37
N VAL A 108 1.83 -2.05 13.33
CA VAL A 108 1.05 -2.42 14.53
C VAL A 108 1.15 -1.37 15.64
N ILE A 109 2.12 -0.44 15.57
CA ILE A 109 2.39 0.59 16.59
C ILE A 109 1.41 1.76 16.39
N PRO A 110 0.47 2.03 17.33
CA PRO A 110 -0.56 3.06 17.14
C PRO A 110 0.02 4.46 16.93
N SER A 111 1.09 4.81 17.62
CA SER A 111 1.73 6.14 17.53
C SER A 111 2.45 6.36 16.19
N VAL A 112 3.05 5.32 15.60
CA VAL A 112 3.60 5.37 14.23
C VAL A 112 2.49 5.59 13.21
N ARG A 113 1.35 4.91 13.38
CA ARG A 113 0.18 5.10 12.53
C ARG A 113 -0.33 6.54 12.60
N ALA A 114 -0.48 7.07 13.83
CA ALA A 114 -0.89 8.45 14.05
C ALA A 114 0.06 9.46 13.37
N ALA A 115 1.37 9.25 13.45
CA ALA A 115 2.37 10.09 12.81
C ALA A 115 2.26 10.14 11.27
N LEU A 116 1.66 9.12 10.65
CA LEU A 116 1.51 9.04 9.19
C LEU A 116 0.12 9.47 8.68
N VAL A 117 -0.87 9.72 9.55
CA VAL A 117 -2.24 10.07 9.12
C VAL A 117 -2.26 11.34 8.28
N ASP A 118 -1.72 12.43 8.80
CA ASP A 118 -1.76 13.73 8.10
C ASP A 118 -1.04 13.67 6.75
N LYS A 119 0.04 12.91 6.68
CA LYS A 119 0.75 12.69 5.42
C LYS A 119 -0.12 11.96 4.41
N GLN A 120 -0.83 10.91 4.82
CA GLN A 120 -1.76 10.19 3.95
C GLN A 120 -2.92 11.07 3.49
N LEU A 121 -3.53 11.83 4.41
CA LEU A 121 -4.63 12.75 4.10
C LEU A 121 -4.21 13.85 3.12
N SER A 122 -2.96 14.31 3.17
CA SER A 122 -2.45 15.36 2.29
C SER A 122 -2.42 14.99 0.80
N PHE A 123 -2.53 13.69 0.47
CA PHE A 123 -2.64 13.22 -0.92
C PHE A 123 -4.00 13.46 -1.54
N ARG A 124 -5.04 13.74 -0.73
CA ARG A 124 -6.40 13.99 -1.22
C ARG A 124 -6.48 15.38 -1.88
N LYS A 125 -6.28 15.43 -3.18
CA LYS A 125 -6.27 16.65 -3.99
C LYS A 125 -7.10 16.44 -5.27
N ALA A 126 -7.60 17.55 -5.84
CA ALA A 126 -8.24 17.51 -7.15
C ALA A 126 -7.21 17.02 -8.21
N PRO A 127 -7.65 16.26 -9.20
CA PRO A 127 -9.04 15.90 -9.54
C PRO A 127 -9.60 14.73 -8.72
N GLY A 128 -8.77 13.97 -8.00
CA GLY A 128 -9.17 12.83 -7.19
C GLY A 128 -7.96 12.05 -6.68
N LEU A 129 -8.21 11.02 -5.86
CA LEU A 129 -7.19 10.17 -5.25
C LEU A 129 -7.57 8.71 -5.38
N VAL A 130 -6.62 7.88 -5.82
CA VAL A 130 -6.64 6.43 -5.62
C VAL A 130 -5.71 6.11 -4.45
N ALA A 131 -6.23 5.51 -3.38
CA ALA A 131 -5.48 5.19 -2.17
C ALA A 131 -5.34 3.66 -2.01
N ASP A 132 -4.12 3.16 -2.17
CA ASP A 132 -3.74 1.75 -1.96
C ASP A 132 -3.25 1.53 -0.53
N GLY A 133 -3.86 0.57 0.17
CA GLY A 133 -3.44 0.26 1.55
C GLY A 133 -4.01 -1.03 2.13
N ARG A 134 -4.35 -0.93 3.44
CA ARG A 134 -4.94 -2.02 4.24
C ARG A 134 -6.21 -1.57 4.96
N ASP A 135 -6.30 -0.27 5.20
CA ASP A 135 -7.30 0.37 6.04
C ASP A 135 -7.70 1.76 5.48
N MET A 136 -7.48 1.95 4.20
CA MET A 136 -7.80 3.23 3.52
C MET A 136 -9.30 3.52 3.62
N GLY A 137 -10.14 2.55 3.33
CA GLY A 137 -11.60 2.70 3.34
C GLY A 137 -12.23 2.56 4.73
N THR A 138 -11.51 2.02 5.71
CA THR A 138 -12.02 1.82 7.08
C THR A 138 -11.57 2.89 8.06
N VAL A 139 -10.36 3.47 7.87
CA VAL A 139 -9.71 4.36 8.84
C VAL A 139 -9.28 5.69 8.22
N ILE A 140 -8.53 5.69 7.12
CA ILE A 140 -7.90 6.92 6.61
C ILE A 140 -8.91 7.77 5.81
N PHE A 141 -9.70 7.14 4.95
CA PHE A 141 -10.74 7.78 4.14
C PHE A 141 -12.09 7.08 4.32
N PRO A 142 -12.65 7.06 5.55
CA PRO A 142 -13.92 6.37 5.81
C PRO A 142 -15.09 6.97 5.03
N ASP A 143 -14.96 8.23 4.60
CA ASP A 143 -15.89 8.96 3.76
C ASP A 143 -15.66 8.75 2.24
N ALA A 144 -14.71 7.89 1.85
CA ALA A 144 -14.44 7.61 0.45
C ALA A 144 -15.71 7.08 -0.24
N ARG A 145 -16.04 7.68 -1.39
CA ARG A 145 -17.24 7.32 -2.16
C ARG A 145 -17.12 5.94 -2.80
N PHE A 146 -15.91 5.54 -3.17
CA PHE A 146 -15.63 4.29 -3.85
C PHE A 146 -14.65 3.49 -3.01
N LYS A 147 -15.04 2.26 -2.64
CA LYS A 147 -14.21 1.38 -1.82
C LYS A 147 -14.16 0.01 -2.44
N VAL A 148 -12.94 -0.47 -2.64
CA VAL A 148 -12.64 -1.81 -3.17
C VAL A 148 -11.81 -2.56 -2.16
N PHE A 149 -12.16 -3.81 -1.92
CA PHE A 149 -11.31 -4.76 -1.22
C PHE A 149 -10.86 -5.82 -2.20
N LEU A 150 -9.58 -5.75 -2.60
CA LEU A 150 -8.99 -6.65 -3.59
C LEU A 150 -8.29 -7.80 -2.89
N THR A 151 -8.74 -9.03 -3.15
CA THR A 151 -8.15 -10.25 -2.61
C THR A 151 -7.69 -11.20 -3.71
N ALA A 152 -6.92 -12.20 -3.33
CA ALA A 152 -6.59 -13.40 -4.09
C ALA A 152 -6.14 -14.48 -3.11
N SER A 153 -6.22 -15.77 -3.48
CA SER A 153 -5.74 -16.86 -2.63
C SER A 153 -4.26 -16.69 -2.27
N ALA A 154 -3.83 -17.19 -1.11
CA ALA A 154 -2.43 -17.09 -0.67
C ALA A 154 -1.49 -17.77 -1.67
N GLU A 155 -1.91 -18.87 -2.27
CA GLU A 155 -1.18 -19.64 -3.28
C GLU A 155 -0.97 -18.81 -4.56
N GLU A 156 -2.03 -18.15 -5.03
CA GLU A 156 -1.95 -17.30 -6.22
C GLU A 156 -1.02 -16.10 -5.97
N ARG A 157 -1.11 -15.47 -4.81
CA ARG A 157 -0.22 -14.36 -4.41
C ARG A 157 1.24 -14.80 -4.31
N ALA A 158 1.49 -16.01 -3.78
CA ALA A 158 2.82 -16.60 -3.71
C ALA A 158 3.37 -16.89 -5.12
N LYS A 159 2.54 -17.41 -6.04
CA LYS A 159 2.95 -17.62 -7.45
C LYS A 159 3.31 -16.31 -8.15
N ARG A 160 2.49 -15.26 -8.01
CA ARG A 160 2.76 -13.93 -8.57
C ARG A 160 4.09 -13.38 -8.05
N ARG A 161 4.31 -13.48 -6.73
CA ARG A 161 5.55 -13.01 -6.11
C ARG A 161 6.76 -13.83 -6.53
N TYR A 162 6.62 -15.15 -6.62
CA TYR A 162 7.66 -16.03 -7.11
C TYR A 162 8.12 -15.64 -8.52
N LYS A 163 7.17 -15.41 -9.43
CA LYS A 163 7.46 -14.97 -10.79
C LYS A 163 8.24 -13.66 -10.81
N GLN A 164 7.78 -12.64 -10.07
CA GLN A 164 8.44 -11.33 -9.98
C GLN A 164 9.88 -11.42 -9.46
N LEU A 165 10.13 -12.25 -8.44
CA LEU A 165 11.47 -12.40 -7.86
C LEU A 165 12.40 -13.18 -8.78
N LYS A 166 11.88 -14.20 -9.47
CA LYS A 166 12.62 -14.94 -10.49
C LYS A 166 13.03 -14.07 -11.69
N GLU A 167 12.16 -13.22 -12.17
CA GLU A 167 12.48 -12.26 -13.24
C GLU A 167 13.58 -11.27 -12.83
N LYS A 168 13.72 -11.01 -11.52
CA LYS A 168 14.81 -10.20 -10.95
C LYS A 168 16.09 -11.03 -10.66
N GLY A 169 16.14 -12.29 -11.02
CA GLY A 169 17.30 -13.17 -10.80
C GLY A 169 17.47 -13.65 -9.35
N LEU A 170 16.46 -13.42 -8.48
CA LEU A 170 16.57 -13.81 -7.07
C LEU A 170 16.20 -15.28 -6.85
N SER A 171 16.98 -15.97 -6.01
CA SER A 171 16.74 -17.37 -5.64
C SER A 171 15.78 -17.43 -4.46
N VAL A 172 14.55 -17.90 -4.73
CA VAL A 172 13.47 -18.05 -3.73
C VAL A 172 12.72 -19.35 -3.97
N THR A 173 12.04 -19.86 -2.94
CA THR A 173 11.15 -21.01 -3.07
C THR A 173 9.69 -20.59 -2.89
N LEU A 174 8.79 -21.21 -3.65
CA LEU A 174 7.36 -20.94 -3.56
C LEU A 174 6.82 -21.23 -2.14
N ALA A 175 7.32 -22.31 -1.51
CA ALA A 175 6.92 -22.70 -0.16
C ALA A 175 7.32 -21.66 0.90
N ALA A 176 8.52 -21.06 0.76
CA ALA A 176 8.93 -19.98 1.68
C ALA A 176 8.05 -18.74 1.52
N LEU A 177 7.80 -18.31 0.29
CA LEU A 177 6.94 -17.17 -0.01
C LEU A 177 5.50 -17.37 0.47
N LEU A 178 4.96 -18.59 0.33
CA LEU A 178 3.61 -18.90 0.82
C LEU A 178 3.55 -18.76 2.34
N ARG A 179 4.53 -19.29 3.09
CA ARG A 179 4.59 -19.13 4.54
C ARG A 179 4.69 -17.66 4.98
N GLU A 180 5.52 -16.88 4.29
CA GLU A 180 5.68 -15.45 4.59
C GLU A 180 4.38 -14.67 4.33
N ILE A 181 3.69 -14.95 3.23
CA ILE A 181 2.41 -14.35 2.89
C ILE A 181 1.36 -14.70 3.95
N GLN A 182 1.23 -15.96 4.32
CA GLN A 182 0.28 -16.41 5.35
C GLN A 182 0.57 -15.78 6.72
N ALA A 183 1.84 -15.75 7.14
CA ALA A 183 2.24 -15.11 8.39
C ALA A 183 1.95 -13.60 8.38
N ARG A 184 2.10 -12.94 7.24
CA ARG A 184 1.76 -11.52 7.09
C ARG A 184 0.25 -11.30 7.14
N ASP A 185 -0.54 -12.15 6.49
CA ASP A 185 -2.01 -12.05 6.52
C ASP A 185 -2.54 -12.17 7.95
N VAL A 186 -2.01 -13.13 8.72
CA VAL A 186 -2.37 -13.30 10.14
C VAL A 186 -2.03 -12.02 10.92
N ARG A 187 -0.85 -11.44 10.73
CA ARG A 187 -0.48 -10.18 11.39
C ARG A 187 -1.37 -9.02 10.97
N ASP A 188 -1.62 -8.85 9.65
CA ASP A 188 -2.41 -7.75 9.12
C ASP A 188 -3.88 -7.83 9.59
N ALA A 189 -4.48 -9.04 9.64
CA ALA A 189 -5.83 -9.27 10.13
C ALA A 189 -5.96 -9.20 11.66
N GLY A 190 -4.91 -9.61 12.39
CA GLY A 190 -4.90 -9.68 13.85
C GLY A 190 -4.52 -8.37 14.56
N ARG A 191 -4.32 -7.27 13.83
CA ARG A 191 -3.98 -5.98 14.45
C ARG A 191 -5.09 -5.51 15.39
N ALA A 192 -4.72 -5.07 16.60
CA ALA A 192 -5.66 -4.46 17.52
C ALA A 192 -6.21 -3.11 17.01
N VAL A 193 -5.36 -2.38 16.25
CA VAL A 193 -5.73 -1.10 15.61
C VAL A 193 -5.67 -1.28 14.10
N ALA A 194 -6.74 -0.87 13.41
CA ALA A 194 -6.87 -0.90 11.96
C ALA A 194 -6.56 -2.30 11.35
N PRO A 195 -7.27 -3.35 11.77
CA PRO A 195 -7.10 -4.68 11.18
C PRO A 195 -7.43 -4.67 9.69
N LEU A 196 -6.74 -5.51 8.93
CA LEU A 196 -7.06 -5.72 7.52
C LEU A 196 -8.43 -6.39 7.40
N ARG A 197 -9.43 -5.61 7.01
CA ARG A 197 -10.80 -6.07 6.74
C ARG A 197 -11.46 -5.16 5.71
N PRO A 198 -12.41 -5.68 4.92
CA PRO A 198 -13.20 -4.82 4.04
C PRO A 198 -14.01 -3.81 4.84
N ALA A 199 -14.16 -2.59 4.31
CA ALA A 199 -15.18 -1.67 4.79
C ALA A 199 -16.57 -2.25 4.49
N ALA A 200 -17.57 -1.89 5.30
CA ALA A 200 -18.93 -2.44 5.16
C ALA A 200 -19.56 -2.16 3.79
N ASP A 201 -19.16 -1.05 3.17
CA ASP A 201 -19.60 -0.57 1.86
C ASP A 201 -18.58 -0.85 0.73
N ALA A 202 -17.56 -1.67 1.00
CA ALA A 202 -16.57 -2.01 -0.01
C ALA A 202 -17.07 -3.10 -0.96
N VAL A 203 -16.77 -2.94 -2.25
CA VAL A 203 -16.93 -3.99 -3.25
C VAL A 203 -15.77 -4.98 -3.12
N LEU A 204 -16.09 -6.25 -2.86
CA LEU A 204 -15.10 -7.32 -2.83
C LEU A 204 -14.80 -7.80 -4.23
N ILE A 205 -13.51 -7.84 -4.58
CA ILE A 205 -13.04 -8.38 -5.86
C ILE A 205 -12.01 -9.47 -5.57
N ASP A 206 -12.34 -10.71 -5.88
CA ASP A 206 -11.37 -11.81 -5.88
C ASP A 206 -10.67 -11.87 -7.25
N SER A 207 -9.40 -11.52 -7.26
CA SER A 207 -8.58 -11.50 -8.47
C SER A 207 -7.88 -12.82 -8.76
N THR A 208 -8.22 -13.91 -8.05
CA THR A 208 -7.65 -15.24 -8.29
C THR A 208 -7.97 -15.67 -9.73
N GLY A 209 -6.92 -15.91 -10.53
CA GLY A 209 -7.06 -16.28 -11.94
C GLY A 209 -7.58 -15.19 -12.88
N MET A 210 -7.82 -13.98 -12.40
CA MET A 210 -8.25 -12.87 -13.26
C MET A 210 -7.06 -12.18 -13.94
N PRO A 211 -7.16 -11.83 -15.23
CA PRO A 211 -6.19 -10.95 -15.88
C PRO A 211 -6.29 -9.52 -15.29
N ILE A 212 -5.15 -8.82 -15.27
CA ILE A 212 -5.05 -7.48 -14.68
C ILE A 212 -6.06 -6.52 -15.32
N GLU A 213 -6.20 -6.56 -16.62
CA GLU A 213 -7.08 -5.69 -17.40
C GLU A 213 -8.56 -5.85 -17.01
N ALA A 214 -8.99 -7.07 -16.71
CA ALA A 214 -10.36 -7.35 -16.26
C ALA A 214 -10.63 -6.77 -14.87
N VAL A 215 -9.64 -6.86 -13.96
CA VAL A 215 -9.75 -6.25 -12.63
C VAL A 215 -9.80 -4.72 -12.74
N VAL A 216 -8.91 -4.11 -13.55
CA VAL A 216 -8.89 -2.67 -13.80
C VAL A 216 -10.24 -2.20 -14.38
N ALA A 217 -10.77 -2.89 -15.38
CA ALA A 217 -12.06 -2.56 -15.99
C ALA A 217 -13.19 -2.60 -14.95
N THR A 218 -13.20 -3.62 -14.09
CA THR A 218 -14.17 -3.76 -13.00
C THR A 218 -14.09 -2.56 -12.02
N VAL A 219 -12.89 -2.17 -11.61
CA VAL A 219 -12.69 -1.02 -10.69
C VAL A 219 -13.08 0.29 -11.35
N LEU A 220 -12.71 0.50 -12.63
CA LEU A 220 -13.09 1.72 -13.37
C LEU A 220 -14.60 1.85 -13.55
N ALA A 221 -15.32 0.75 -13.75
CA ALA A 221 -16.77 0.74 -13.87
C ALA A 221 -17.50 1.22 -12.60
N LEU A 222 -16.88 1.07 -11.43
CA LEU A 222 -17.42 1.60 -10.16
C LEU A 222 -17.30 3.13 -10.07
N VAL A 223 -16.25 3.70 -10.66
CA VAL A 223 -15.93 5.13 -10.52
C VAL A 223 -16.57 5.97 -11.63
N ARG A 224 -16.68 5.40 -12.84
CA ARG A 224 -17.32 6.03 -14.01
C ARG A 224 -18.74 5.49 -14.14
N PRO A 225 -19.75 6.16 -13.57
CA PRO A 225 -21.13 5.76 -13.84
C PRO A 225 -21.39 5.87 -15.34
N ARG A 226 -22.15 4.90 -15.88
CA ARG A 226 -22.65 4.91 -17.26
C ARG A 226 -23.52 6.13 -17.53
#